data_bf5f46398cd3e4884b43e836acdb0659
#
_entry.id   bf5f46398cd3e4884b43e836acdb0659
#
_cell.length_a   1.000
_cell.length_b   1.000
_cell.length_c   1.000
_cell.angle_alpha   90.00
_cell.angle_beta   90.00
_cell.angle_gamma   90.00
#
_symmetry.space_group_name_H-M   'P 1'
#
loop_
_entity.id
_entity.type
_entity.pdbx_description
1 polymer ?
#
loop_
_entity_poly.entity_id
_entity_poly.type
_entity_poly.pdbx_seq_one_letter_code
_entity_poly.pdbx_strand_id
1 'polypeptide(L)' 'MLLDDAFALFKRLGIDVRSISAKEFIAAYFVLAKRHHPDRGNQATHELMANINAARTIILKCHRLG' A
#
# COMPACT_ATOMS: atom_id res chain seq x y z
N MET A 1 -5.69 -3.12 11.23
CA MET A 1 -6.23 -2.67 9.93
C MET A 1 -6.98 -3.82 9.27
N LEU A 2 -8.19 -3.58 8.84
CA LEU A 2 -8.98 -4.57 8.11
C LEU A 2 -8.66 -4.53 6.63
N LEU A 3 -8.97 -5.61 5.91
CA LEU A 3 -8.71 -5.71 4.47
C LEU A 3 -9.39 -4.58 3.69
N ASP A 4 -10.63 -4.25 4.02
CA ASP A 4 -11.35 -3.17 3.35
C ASP A 4 -10.67 -1.81 3.56
N ASP A 5 -10.11 -1.59 4.75
CA ASP A 5 -9.35 -0.38 5.04
C ASP A 5 -8.07 -0.31 4.21
N ALA A 6 -7.42 -1.47 4.03
CA ALA A 6 -6.22 -1.55 3.20
C ALA A 6 -6.53 -1.19 1.75
N PHE A 7 -7.61 -1.73 1.20
CA PHE A 7 -8.04 -1.41 -0.16
C PHE A 7 -8.37 0.07 -0.30
N ALA A 8 -9.08 0.63 0.68
CA ALA A 8 -9.46 2.05 0.66
C ALA A 8 -8.25 2.97 0.71
N LEU A 9 -7.25 2.62 1.50
CA LEU A 9 -6.02 3.40 1.59
C LEU A 9 -5.33 3.49 0.23
N PHE A 10 -5.13 2.36 -0.44
CA PHE A 10 -4.48 2.34 -1.75
C PHE A 10 -5.33 3.04 -2.81
N LYS A 11 -6.65 2.91 -2.74
CA LYS A 11 -7.53 3.59 -3.69
C LYS A 11 -7.40 5.10 -3.60
N ARG A 12 -7.29 5.65 -2.38
CA ARG A 12 -7.06 7.08 -2.18
C ARG A 12 -5.72 7.53 -2.77
N LEU A 13 -4.76 6.61 -2.85
CA LEU A 13 -3.45 6.88 -3.43
C LEU A 13 -3.40 6.60 -4.94
N GLY A 14 -4.54 6.30 -5.55
CA GLY A 14 -4.65 6.11 -6.98
C GLY A 14 -4.45 4.67 -7.45
N ILE A 15 -4.49 3.69 -6.54
CA ILE A 15 -4.28 2.28 -6.88
C ILE A 15 -5.53 1.47 -6.58
N ASP A 16 -6.18 0.95 -7.62
CA ASP A 16 -7.33 0.06 -7.45
C ASP A 16 -6.82 -1.39 -7.37
N VAL A 17 -6.54 -1.84 -6.15
CA VAL A 17 -5.94 -3.14 -5.89
C VAL A 17 -6.77 -4.30 -6.44
N ARG A 18 -8.10 -4.14 -6.47
CA ARG A 18 -9.01 -5.22 -6.91
C ARG A 18 -8.95 -5.47 -8.40
N SER A 19 -8.45 -4.50 -9.18
CA SER A 19 -8.40 -4.63 -10.64
C SER A 19 -7.02 -4.92 -11.19
N ILE A 20 -6.02 -5.13 -10.32
CA ILE A 20 -4.65 -5.41 -10.75
C ILE A 20 -4.16 -6.73 -10.14
N SER A 21 -3.13 -7.32 -10.75
CA SER A 21 -2.49 -8.51 -10.25
C SER A 21 -1.62 -8.22 -9.04
N ALA A 22 -1.22 -9.26 -8.31
CA ALA A 22 -0.29 -9.12 -7.19
C ALA A 22 1.04 -8.51 -7.66
N LYS A 23 1.51 -8.91 -8.83
CA LYS A 23 2.75 -8.38 -9.40
C LYS A 23 2.65 -6.89 -9.68
N GLU A 24 1.53 -6.47 -10.28
CA GLU A 24 1.26 -5.07 -10.57
C GLU A 24 1.13 -4.25 -9.28
N PHE A 25 0.51 -4.84 -8.27
CA PHE A 25 0.38 -4.20 -6.97
C PHE A 25 1.75 -3.94 -6.34
N ILE A 26 2.66 -4.93 -6.37
CA ILE A 26 4.00 -4.77 -5.83
C ILE A 26 4.75 -3.65 -6.55
N ALA A 27 4.63 -3.58 -7.87
CA ALA A 27 5.26 -2.50 -8.65
C ALA A 27 4.70 -1.13 -8.24
N ALA A 28 3.37 -1.04 -8.07
CA ALA A 28 2.73 0.20 -7.63
C ALA A 28 3.18 0.60 -6.22
N TYR A 29 3.33 -0.38 -5.33
CA TYR A 29 3.84 -0.13 -3.98
C TYR A 29 5.24 0.49 -4.02
N PHE A 30 6.14 -0.02 -4.87
CA PHE A 30 7.48 0.55 -4.98
C PHE A 30 7.45 2.00 -5.46
N VAL A 31 6.55 2.35 -6.36
CA VAL A 31 6.38 3.74 -6.80
C VAL A 31 5.98 4.63 -5.61
N LEU A 32 5.02 4.17 -4.80
CA LEU A 32 4.62 4.90 -3.60
C LEU A 32 5.75 5.03 -2.60
N ALA A 33 6.53 3.97 -2.40
CA ALA A 33 7.64 3.99 -1.47
C ALA A 33 8.71 5.01 -1.88
N LYS A 34 8.98 5.12 -3.16
CA LYS A 34 9.92 6.12 -3.68
C LYS A 34 9.39 7.54 -3.50
N ARG A 35 8.09 7.73 -3.73
CA ARG A 35 7.45 9.05 -3.64
C ARG A 35 7.42 9.56 -2.20
N HIS A 36 7.25 8.67 -1.24
CA HIS A 36 7.11 8.99 0.18
C HIS A 36 8.30 8.50 1.01
N HIS A 37 9.50 8.65 0.48
CA HIS A 37 10.72 8.14 1.13
C HIS A 37 10.91 8.78 2.50
N PRO A 38 11.17 7.97 3.56
CA PRO A 38 11.27 8.49 4.94
C PRO A 38 12.34 9.55 5.15
N ASP A 39 13.42 9.51 4.38
CA ASP A 39 14.54 10.45 4.52
C ASP A 39 14.16 11.89 4.20
N ARG A 40 13.06 12.09 3.48
CA ARG A 40 12.58 13.42 3.10
C ARG A 40 11.31 13.80 3.81
N GLY A 41 10.80 12.90 4.63
CA GLY A 41 9.49 13.04 5.22
C GLY A 41 9.50 13.72 6.58
N ASN A 42 8.32 14.11 6.99
CA ASN A 42 8.03 14.52 8.35
C ASN A 42 7.27 13.40 9.05
N GLN A 43 6.74 13.66 10.25
CA GLN A 43 5.97 12.66 11.00
C GLN A 43 4.78 12.10 10.21
N ALA A 44 4.07 12.97 9.49
CA ALA A 44 2.90 12.53 8.71
C ALA A 44 3.32 11.55 7.60
N THR A 45 4.46 11.78 6.96
CA THR A 45 4.99 10.88 5.93
C THR A 45 5.36 9.53 6.53
N HIS A 46 5.96 9.51 7.70
CA HIS A 46 6.32 8.26 8.39
C HIS A 46 5.07 7.46 8.76
N GLU A 47 4.03 8.13 9.24
CA GLU A 47 2.76 7.47 9.56
C GLU A 47 2.10 6.90 8.32
N LEU A 48 2.10 7.67 7.23
CA LEU A 48 1.54 7.20 5.96
C LEU A 48 2.27 5.95 5.47
N MET A 49 3.60 5.94 5.49
CA MET A 49 4.37 4.78 5.07
C MET A 49 4.14 3.57 5.97
N ALA A 50 4.00 3.78 7.28
CA ALA A 50 3.68 2.70 8.21
C ALA A 50 2.31 2.08 7.85
N ASN A 51 1.33 2.90 7.52
CA ASN A 51 0.00 2.44 7.11
C ASN A 51 0.06 1.72 5.76
N ILE A 52 0.82 2.25 4.81
CA ILE A 52 1.01 1.62 3.50
C ILE A 52 1.64 0.23 3.66
N ASN A 53 2.65 0.10 4.50
CA ASN A 53 3.31 -1.19 4.76
C ASN A 53 2.37 -2.19 5.44
N ALA A 54 1.58 -1.74 6.40
CA ALA A 54 0.59 -2.60 7.06
C ALA A 54 -0.48 -3.07 6.05
N ALA A 55 -0.98 -2.16 5.24
CA ALA A 55 -1.99 -2.48 4.21
C ALA A 55 -1.42 -3.45 3.18
N ARG A 56 -0.19 -3.24 2.74
CA ARG A 56 0.51 -4.13 1.81
C ARG A 56 0.55 -5.56 2.35
N THR A 57 0.94 -5.72 3.61
CA THR A 57 1.04 -7.03 4.24
C THR A 57 -0.31 -7.76 4.21
N ILE A 58 -1.37 -7.06 4.55
CA ILE A 58 -2.73 -7.62 4.57
C ILE A 58 -3.17 -8.04 3.16
N ILE A 59 -2.94 -7.18 2.18
CA ILE A 59 -3.34 -7.42 0.80
C ILE A 59 -2.58 -8.61 0.21
N LEU A 60 -1.27 -8.69 0.44
CA LEU A 60 -0.48 -9.81 -0.06
C LEU A 60 -0.86 -11.13 0.58
N LYS A 61 -1.24 -11.13 1.85
CA LYS A 61 -1.77 -12.34 2.49
C LYS A 61 -3.07 -12.78 1.83
N CYS A 62 -3.94 -11.84 1.48
CA CYS A 62 -5.18 -12.14 0.79
C CYS A 62 -4.91 -12.79 -0.57
N HIS A 63 -3.97 -12.26 -1.33
CA HIS A 63 -3.60 -12.83 -2.62
C HIS A 63 -3.02 -14.24 -2.50
N ARG A 64 -2.27 -14.50 -1.45
CA ARG A 64 -1.68 -15.82 -1.21
C ARG A 64 -2.74 -16.88 -0.91
N LEU A 65 -3.79 -16.48 -0.23
CA LEU A 65 -4.87 -17.39 0.17
C LEU A 65 -5.94 -17.51 -0.91
N GLY A 66 -5.98 -16.58 -1.81
CA GLY A 66 -6.91 -16.58 -2.92
C GLY A 66 -6.31 -17.16 -4.17
#